data_9d26a326b60d5cad891201bdae77cfda
#
_entry.id   9d26a326b60d5cad891201bdae77cfda
#
_cell.length_a   1.000
_cell.length_b   1.000
_cell.length_c   1.000
_cell.angle_alpha   90.00
_cell.angle_beta   90.00
_cell.angle_gamma   90.00
#
_symmetry.space_group_name_H-M   'P 1'
#
loop_
_entity.id
_entity.type
_entity.pdbx_description
1 polymer ?
#
loop_
_entity_poly.entity_id
_entity_poly.type
_entity_poly.pdbx_seq_one_letter_code
_entity_poly.pdbx_strand_id
1 'polypeptide(L)'
;LHSLRRRQRQMCIRDRSKIGVFYGSTTGTTEDVARKIAEKLNVPQGDIHDASTLTDALVKEYDVLVLGTSTWGAGELQDDWYDGVKVLKKADLSHKFVALFGCGDSDSYSDTFCDGIGILYEDLKDTGCTFIGITDTAGYTFDASVAVVNGKFVGLPIDEVNEDSQTDQRIEQWVEGLKKEIN
;
A
#
# COMPACT_ATOMS: atom_id res chain seq x y z
N LEU A 1 15.50 -38.70 -5.62
CA LEU A 1 16.42 -37.58 -5.29
C LEU A 1 16.23 -36.38 -6.19
N HIS A 2 16.10 -36.51 -7.52
CA HIS A 2 15.82 -35.40 -8.42
C HIS A 2 14.38 -34.80 -8.26
N SER A 3 13.39 -35.62 -7.91
CA SER A 3 12.01 -35.16 -7.72
C SER A 3 11.84 -34.36 -6.43
N LEU A 4 12.59 -34.69 -5.37
CA LEU A 4 12.57 -33.96 -4.09
C LEU A 4 13.25 -32.58 -4.23
N ARG A 5 14.36 -32.50 -4.97
CA ARG A 5 15.05 -31.24 -5.26
C ARG A 5 14.19 -30.32 -6.15
N ARG A 6 13.44 -30.88 -7.09
CA ARG A 6 12.52 -30.13 -7.94
C ARG A 6 11.33 -29.59 -7.16
N ARG A 7 10.77 -30.40 -6.23
CA ARG A 7 9.69 -29.95 -5.32
C ARG A 7 10.18 -28.88 -4.35
N GLN A 8 11.39 -29.01 -3.79
CA GLN A 8 11.96 -27.97 -2.93
C GLN A 8 12.24 -26.68 -3.69
N ARG A 9 12.71 -26.73 -4.95
CA ARG A 9 12.87 -25.54 -5.78
C ARG A 9 11.54 -24.89 -6.15
N GLN A 10 10.50 -25.69 -6.43
CA GLN A 10 9.16 -25.17 -6.69
C GLN A 10 8.51 -24.57 -5.44
N MET A 11 8.74 -25.16 -4.25
CA MET A 11 8.28 -24.57 -2.99
C MET A 11 9.01 -23.25 -2.68
N CYS A 12 10.32 -23.16 -2.90
CA CYS A 12 11.10 -21.93 -2.73
C CYS A 12 10.67 -20.81 -3.70
N ILE A 13 10.24 -21.16 -4.91
CA ILE A 13 9.74 -20.18 -5.91
C ILE A 13 8.31 -19.74 -5.57
N ARG A 14 7.48 -20.64 -5.02
CA ARG A 14 6.12 -20.32 -4.57
C ARG A 14 6.09 -19.51 -3.28
N ASP A 15 7.09 -19.68 -2.39
CA ASP A 15 7.18 -18.96 -1.12
C ASP A 15 7.71 -17.53 -1.28
N ARG A 16 8.16 -17.14 -2.48
CA ARG A 16 8.60 -15.78 -2.78
C ARG A 16 7.56 -15.06 -3.61
N SER A 17 6.60 -14.45 -2.90
CA SER A 17 5.67 -13.54 -3.54
C SER A 17 6.43 -12.35 -4.14
N LYS A 18 6.16 -12.05 -5.39
CA LYS A 18 6.73 -10.88 -6.05
C LYS A 18 5.93 -9.65 -5.65
N ILE A 19 6.60 -8.67 -5.06
CA ILE A 19 5.98 -7.46 -4.52
C ILE A 19 6.31 -6.27 -5.41
N GLY A 20 5.27 -5.52 -5.83
CA GLY A 20 5.42 -4.24 -6.50
C GLY A 20 4.93 -3.12 -5.60
N VAL A 21 5.70 -2.03 -5.51
CA VAL A 21 5.31 -0.83 -4.78
C VAL A 21 4.97 0.27 -5.77
N PHE A 22 3.77 0.82 -5.64
CA PHE A 22 3.25 1.87 -6.52
C PHE A 22 2.86 3.08 -5.68
N TYR A 23 3.33 4.25 -6.07
CA TYR A 23 3.02 5.48 -5.34
C TYR A 23 2.49 6.57 -6.27
N GLY A 24 1.56 7.37 -5.76
CA GLY A 24 1.15 8.63 -6.37
C GLY A 24 1.63 9.77 -5.48
N SER A 25 2.55 10.59 -5.99
CA SER A 25 3.16 11.65 -5.22
C SER A 25 3.34 12.91 -6.07
N THR A 26 2.95 14.07 -5.52
CA THR A 26 3.13 15.37 -6.18
C THR A 26 4.33 16.12 -5.59
N THR A 27 4.51 16.05 -4.26
CA THR A 27 5.57 16.79 -3.55
C THR A 27 6.76 15.92 -3.17
N GLY A 28 6.69 14.61 -3.40
CA GLY A 28 7.76 13.67 -3.09
C GLY A 28 7.65 12.95 -1.75
N THR A 29 6.75 13.36 -0.86
CA THR A 29 6.60 12.75 0.47
C THR A 29 6.15 11.29 0.39
N THR A 30 5.13 11.02 -0.41
CA THR A 30 4.63 9.64 -0.59
C THR A 30 5.66 8.76 -1.30
N GLU A 31 6.42 9.31 -2.23
CA GLU A 31 7.54 8.61 -2.88
C GLU A 31 8.60 8.20 -1.86
N ASP A 32 9.00 9.11 -0.97
CA ASP A 32 9.99 8.82 0.07
C ASP A 32 9.51 7.71 1.02
N VAL A 33 8.26 7.75 1.42
CA VAL A 33 7.63 6.70 2.23
C VAL A 33 7.61 5.36 1.47
N ALA A 34 7.25 5.38 0.18
CA ALA A 34 7.26 4.20 -0.67
C ALA A 34 8.64 3.54 -0.74
N ARG A 35 9.70 4.34 -0.87
CA ARG A 35 11.07 3.84 -0.90
C ARG A 35 11.51 3.23 0.43
N LYS A 36 11.13 3.83 1.54
CA LYS A 36 11.39 3.28 2.89
C LYS A 36 10.67 1.94 3.09
N ILE A 37 9.42 1.84 2.68
CA ILE A 37 8.65 0.60 2.75
C ILE A 37 9.31 -0.49 1.89
N ALA A 38 9.67 -0.16 0.66
CA ALA A 38 10.32 -1.08 -0.28
C ALA A 38 11.66 -1.59 0.27
N GLU A 39 12.47 -0.72 0.86
CA GLU A 39 13.73 -1.12 1.51
C GLU A 39 13.50 -2.14 2.61
N LYS A 40 12.54 -1.90 3.50
CA LYS A 40 12.20 -2.81 4.60
C LYS A 40 11.61 -4.14 4.12
N LEU A 41 10.89 -4.12 3.00
CA LEU A 41 10.34 -5.33 2.36
C LEU A 41 11.35 -6.07 1.47
N ASN A 42 12.56 -5.54 1.32
CA ASN A 42 13.57 -6.03 0.38
C ASN A 42 13.08 -6.03 -1.08
N VAL A 43 12.29 -5.04 -1.45
CA VAL A 43 11.82 -4.83 -2.81
C VAL A 43 12.87 -4.05 -3.58
N PRO A 44 13.39 -4.58 -4.71
CA PRO A 44 14.40 -3.88 -5.50
C PRO A 44 13.82 -2.62 -6.15
N GLN A 45 14.69 -1.67 -6.46
CA GLN A 45 14.30 -0.38 -7.03
C GLN A 45 13.53 -0.53 -8.35
N GLY A 46 13.80 -1.57 -9.13
CA GLY A 46 13.09 -1.85 -10.38
C GLY A 46 11.61 -2.25 -10.18
N ASP A 47 11.21 -2.56 -8.96
CA ASP A 47 9.84 -2.93 -8.60
C ASP A 47 9.13 -1.82 -7.80
N ILE A 48 9.69 -0.62 -7.80
CA ILE A 48 9.08 0.61 -7.24
C ILE A 48 8.68 1.49 -8.43
N HIS A 49 7.39 1.82 -8.51
CA HIS A 49 6.82 2.50 -9.68
C HIS A 49 5.97 3.70 -9.28
N ASP A 50 5.98 4.72 -10.11
CA ASP A 50 4.96 5.77 -10.07
C ASP A 50 3.61 5.22 -10.55
N ALA A 51 2.52 5.61 -9.89
CA ALA A 51 1.18 5.15 -10.24
C ALA A 51 0.79 5.49 -11.68
N SER A 52 1.35 6.55 -12.25
CA SER A 52 1.12 6.94 -13.65
C SER A 52 1.65 5.92 -14.66
N THR A 53 2.54 5.02 -14.23
CA THR A 53 3.11 3.96 -15.10
C THR A 53 2.32 2.66 -15.08
N LEU A 54 1.24 2.57 -14.29
CA LEU A 54 0.44 1.36 -14.16
C LEU A 54 -0.15 0.92 -15.50
N THR A 55 0.08 -0.36 -15.82
CA THR A 55 -0.52 -1.05 -16.96
C THR A 55 -0.99 -2.44 -16.52
N ASP A 56 -1.90 -3.03 -17.27
CA ASP A 56 -2.36 -4.40 -17.01
C ASP A 56 -1.19 -5.42 -17.02
N ALA A 57 -0.27 -5.27 -17.96
CA ALA A 57 0.92 -6.13 -18.05
C ALA A 57 1.81 -5.99 -16.79
N LEU A 58 2.00 -4.78 -16.29
CA LEU A 58 2.80 -4.52 -15.09
C LEU A 58 2.14 -5.11 -13.85
N VAL A 59 0.84 -4.96 -13.71
CA VAL A 59 0.07 -5.52 -12.59
C VAL A 59 0.20 -7.04 -12.54
N LYS A 60 0.20 -7.70 -13.68
CA LYS A 60 0.31 -9.17 -13.77
C LYS A 60 1.64 -9.72 -13.26
N GLU A 61 2.69 -8.90 -13.23
CA GLU A 61 4.01 -9.33 -12.75
C GLU A 61 4.07 -9.56 -11.24
N TYR A 62 3.13 -9.01 -10.49
CA TYR A 62 3.19 -8.97 -9.02
C TYR A 62 2.09 -9.81 -8.37
N ASP A 63 2.43 -10.48 -7.28
CA ASP A 63 1.51 -11.21 -6.40
C ASP A 63 0.96 -10.31 -5.30
N VAL A 64 1.76 -9.33 -4.89
CA VAL A 64 1.44 -8.35 -3.86
C VAL A 64 1.61 -6.95 -4.43
N LEU A 65 0.58 -6.14 -4.30
CA LEU A 65 0.58 -4.74 -4.71
C LEU A 65 0.56 -3.86 -3.46
N VAL A 66 1.61 -3.08 -3.24
CA VAL A 66 1.68 -2.09 -2.17
C VAL A 66 1.42 -0.72 -2.80
N LEU A 67 0.28 -0.13 -2.48
CA LEU A 67 -0.22 1.07 -3.14
C LEU A 67 -0.24 2.25 -2.17
N GLY A 68 0.39 3.35 -2.55
CA GLY A 68 0.48 4.53 -1.72
C GLY A 68 -0.03 5.80 -2.38
N THR A 69 -0.74 6.62 -1.62
CA THR A 69 -1.29 7.90 -2.09
C THR A 69 -1.16 8.97 -1.04
N SER A 70 -0.98 10.21 -1.47
CA SER A 70 -1.23 11.38 -0.63
C SER A 70 -2.73 11.72 -0.65
N THR A 71 -3.18 12.45 0.37
CA THR A 71 -4.54 12.98 0.45
C THR A 71 -4.48 14.48 0.16
N TRP A 72 -5.24 14.95 -0.82
CA TRP A 72 -5.29 16.33 -1.26
C TRP A 72 -6.61 17.00 -0.94
N GLY A 73 -6.58 18.31 -0.76
CA GLY A 73 -7.77 19.12 -0.53
C GLY A 73 -8.61 18.59 0.64
N ALA A 74 -9.91 18.48 0.44
CA ALA A 74 -10.86 17.97 1.43
C ALA A 74 -11.03 16.45 1.33
N GLY A 75 -9.95 15.70 1.19
CA GLY A 75 -9.98 14.24 1.16
C GLY A 75 -9.94 13.63 -0.25
N GLU A 76 -9.16 14.19 -1.16
CA GLU A 76 -9.07 13.73 -2.54
C GLU A 76 -7.83 12.85 -2.77
N LEU A 77 -7.94 11.91 -3.72
CA LEU A 77 -6.80 11.12 -4.20
C LEU A 77 -5.78 12.01 -4.89
N GLN A 78 -4.51 11.61 -4.81
CA GLN A 78 -3.47 12.15 -5.66
C GLN A 78 -3.80 11.84 -7.14
N ASP A 79 -3.53 12.80 -8.03
CA ASP A 79 -4.03 12.82 -9.41
C ASP A 79 -3.69 11.57 -10.24
N ASP A 80 -2.50 11.00 -10.07
CA ASP A 80 -2.05 9.84 -10.85
C ASP A 80 -2.90 8.59 -10.56
N TRP A 81 -3.56 8.53 -9.43
CA TRP A 81 -4.39 7.40 -9.05
C TRP A 81 -5.74 7.35 -9.77
N TYR A 82 -6.23 8.43 -10.32
CA TYR A 82 -7.50 8.38 -11.07
C TYR A 82 -7.41 7.43 -12.26
N ASP A 83 -6.33 7.48 -13.03
CA ASP A 83 -6.09 6.52 -14.11
C ASP A 83 -5.57 5.18 -13.59
N GLY A 84 -4.72 5.19 -12.57
CA GLY A 84 -4.21 3.97 -11.95
C GLY A 84 -5.33 3.05 -11.44
N VAL A 85 -6.33 3.61 -10.78
CA VAL A 85 -7.51 2.86 -10.31
C VAL A 85 -8.27 2.22 -11.47
N LYS A 86 -8.42 2.92 -12.59
CA LYS A 86 -9.09 2.36 -13.78
C LYS A 86 -8.36 1.12 -14.32
N VAL A 87 -7.04 1.14 -14.33
CA VAL A 87 -6.21 -0.02 -14.72
C VAL A 87 -6.44 -1.17 -13.76
N LEU A 88 -6.38 -0.91 -12.46
CA LEU A 88 -6.54 -1.94 -11.42
C LEU A 88 -7.94 -2.56 -11.43
N LYS A 89 -8.98 -1.78 -11.66
CA LYS A 89 -10.36 -2.29 -11.75
C LYS A 89 -10.59 -3.22 -12.94
N LYS A 90 -9.85 -3.03 -14.02
CA LYS A 90 -9.93 -3.87 -15.22
C LYS A 90 -9.04 -5.12 -15.12
N ALA A 91 -8.04 -5.10 -14.23
CA ALA A 91 -7.15 -6.24 -14.03
C ALA A 91 -7.81 -7.31 -13.16
N ASP A 92 -7.39 -8.56 -13.31
CA ASP A 92 -7.79 -9.64 -12.42
C ASP A 92 -6.92 -9.61 -11.15
N LEU A 93 -7.49 -9.17 -10.04
CA LEU A 93 -6.82 -9.09 -8.74
C LEU A 93 -7.23 -10.22 -7.79
N SER A 94 -8.01 -11.21 -8.26
CA SER A 94 -8.63 -12.24 -7.42
C SER A 94 -7.65 -13.13 -6.65
N HIS A 95 -6.39 -13.20 -7.07
CA HIS A 95 -5.34 -13.97 -6.40
C HIS A 95 -4.21 -13.10 -5.86
N LYS A 96 -4.46 -11.80 -5.72
CA LYS A 96 -3.45 -10.85 -5.29
C LYS A 96 -3.75 -10.29 -3.91
N PHE A 97 -2.69 -10.02 -3.16
CA PHE A 97 -2.75 -9.22 -1.96
C PHE A 97 -2.56 -7.74 -2.30
N VAL A 98 -3.32 -6.88 -1.65
CA VAL A 98 -3.20 -5.44 -1.77
C VAL A 98 -2.99 -4.83 -0.39
N ALA A 99 -1.91 -4.10 -0.22
CA ALA A 99 -1.60 -3.35 0.98
C ALA A 99 -1.60 -1.86 0.64
N LEU A 100 -2.28 -1.07 1.45
CA LEU A 100 -2.44 0.37 1.22
C LEU A 100 -1.64 1.18 2.23
N PHE A 101 -1.04 2.27 1.80
CA PHE A 101 -0.46 3.26 2.69
C PHE A 101 -0.75 4.67 2.17
N GLY A 102 -0.61 5.65 3.01
CA GLY A 102 -0.87 7.00 2.57
C GLY A 102 -0.33 8.06 3.52
N CYS A 103 -0.15 9.25 3.00
CA CYS A 103 0.31 10.40 3.74
C CYS A 103 -0.83 11.39 3.95
N GLY A 104 -0.88 12.00 5.12
CA GLY A 104 -1.86 13.01 5.49
C GLY A 104 -1.29 13.99 6.50
N ASP A 105 -2.10 14.95 6.89
CA ASP A 105 -1.79 15.98 7.87
C ASP A 105 -2.92 16.00 8.91
N SER A 106 -2.65 15.41 10.07
CA SER A 106 -3.66 15.22 11.11
C SER A 106 -4.08 16.51 11.83
N ASP A 107 -3.29 17.55 11.74
CA ASP A 107 -3.60 18.85 12.35
C ASP A 107 -4.41 19.74 11.42
N SER A 108 -3.94 19.94 10.19
CA SER A 108 -4.59 20.80 9.22
C SER A 108 -5.83 20.16 8.57
N TYR A 109 -5.86 18.83 8.46
CA TYR A 109 -6.91 18.04 7.81
C TYR A 109 -7.36 16.89 8.68
N SER A 110 -7.72 17.18 9.93
CA SER A 110 -8.08 16.17 10.93
C SER A 110 -9.37 15.41 10.63
N ASP A 111 -10.29 16.00 9.88
CA ASP A 111 -11.57 15.40 9.51
C ASP A 111 -11.54 14.64 8.18
N THR A 112 -10.41 14.68 7.46
CA THR A 112 -10.16 13.94 6.22
C THR A 112 -8.79 13.24 6.23
N PHE A 113 -8.34 12.86 7.42
CA PHE A 113 -7.00 12.34 7.63
C PHE A 113 -6.77 11.04 6.84
N CYS A 114 -5.79 11.09 5.93
CA CYS A 114 -5.42 9.96 5.06
C CYS A 114 -6.61 9.36 4.28
N ASP A 115 -7.59 10.16 3.92
CA ASP A 115 -8.78 9.71 3.19
C ASP A 115 -8.43 9.02 1.86
N GLY A 116 -7.31 9.38 1.23
CA GLY A 116 -6.85 8.72 0.01
C GLY A 116 -6.73 7.20 0.14
N ILE A 117 -6.30 6.71 1.31
CA ILE A 117 -6.25 5.26 1.59
C ILE A 117 -7.66 4.66 1.51
N GLY A 118 -8.63 5.31 2.13
CA GLY A 118 -10.01 4.85 2.14
C GLY A 118 -10.67 4.88 0.77
N ILE A 119 -10.32 5.87 -0.05
CA ILE A 119 -10.81 5.96 -1.44
C ILE A 119 -10.26 4.81 -2.27
N LEU A 120 -8.97 4.50 -2.18
CA LEU A 120 -8.37 3.35 -2.85
C LEU A 120 -9.03 2.03 -2.41
N TYR A 121 -9.26 1.88 -1.12
CA TYR A 121 -9.95 0.70 -0.58
C TYR A 121 -11.35 0.56 -1.18
N GLU A 122 -12.15 1.62 -1.15
CA GLU A 122 -13.51 1.61 -1.68
C GLU A 122 -13.54 1.30 -3.18
N ASP A 123 -12.59 1.86 -3.93
CA ASP A 123 -12.49 1.63 -5.37
C ASP A 123 -12.08 0.20 -5.71
N LEU A 124 -11.29 -0.46 -4.87
CA LEU A 124 -10.71 -1.78 -5.16
C LEU A 124 -11.38 -2.94 -4.41
N LYS A 125 -12.29 -2.68 -3.47
CA LYS A 125 -12.91 -3.73 -2.64
C LYS A 125 -13.67 -4.80 -3.44
N ASP A 126 -14.19 -4.45 -4.61
CA ASP A 126 -14.98 -5.37 -5.45
C ASP A 126 -14.13 -6.05 -6.54
N THR A 127 -12.82 -5.87 -6.55
CA THR A 127 -11.90 -6.48 -7.52
C THR A 127 -11.57 -7.94 -7.21
N GLY A 128 -11.95 -8.43 -6.04
CA GLY A 128 -11.63 -9.78 -5.59
C GLY A 128 -10.27 -9.90 -4.91
N CYS A 129 -9.50 -8.82 -4.80
CA CYS A 129 -8.22 -8.83 -4.08
C CYS A 129 -8.41 -9.06 -2.57
N THR A 130 -7.36 -9.55 -1.93
CA THR A 130 -7.30 -9.67 -0.47
C THR A 130 -6.52 -8.50 0.09
N PHE A 131 -7.17 -7.66 0.90
CA PHE A 131 -6.49 -6.57 1.58
C PHE A 131 -5.71 -7.08 2.79
N ILE A 132 -4.46 -6.64 2.90
CA ILE A 132 -3.56 -6.91 4.03
C ILE A 132 -3.02 -5.58 4.58
N GLY A 133 -2.36 -5.63 5.73
CA GLY A 133 -1.77 -4.42 6.30
C GLY A 133 -2.75 -3.49 6.98
N ILE A 134 -3.81 -4.03 7.57
CA ILE A 134 -4.75 -3.27 8.40
C ILE A 134 -4.04 -2.82 9.67
N THR A 135 -4.21 -1.55 10.05
CA THR A 135 -3.57 -0.98 11.24
C THR A 135 -4.60 -0.51 12.27
N ASP A 136 -4.20 -0.55 13.53
CA ASP A 136 -5.01 -0.01 14.63
C ASP A 136 -5.04 1.52 14.57
N THR A 137 -6.12 2.12 15.05
CA THR A 137 -6.23 3.58 15.18
C THR A 137 -5.50 4.13 16.40
N ALA A 138 -5.08 3.27 17.32
CA ALA A 138 -4.33 3.67 18.52
C ALA A 138 -3.00 4.36 18.14
N GLY A 139 -2.68 5.45 18.82
CA GLY A 139 -1.47 6.24 18.56
C GLY A 139 -1.63 7.30 17.46
N TYR A 140 -2.82 7.43 16.87
CA TYR A 140 -3.15 8.48 15.92
C TYR A 140 -4.13 9.47 16.52
N THR A 141 -3.95 10.76 16.20
CA THR A 141 -4.85 11.83 16.63
C THR A 141 -5.48 12.47 15.39
N PHE A 142 -6.77 12.26 15.21
CA PHE A 142 -7.54 12.79 14.10
C PHE A 142 -9.05 12.82 14.47
N ASP A 143 -9.83 13.60 13.75
CA ASP A 143 -11.26 13.68 14.01
C ASP A 143 -12.06 12.65 13.21
N ALA A 144 -11.75 12.51 11.91
CA ALA A 144 -12.43 11.56 11.04
C ALA A 144 -11.52 11.11 9.89
N SER A 145 -11.76 9.89 9.38
CA SER A 145 -11.09 9.36 8.20
C SER A 145 -11.96 8.31 7.53
N VAL A 146 -12.13 8.40 6.22
CA VAL A 146 -12.79 7.33 5.43
C VAL A 146 -11.91 6.10 5.28
N ALA A 147 -10.63 6.19 5.66
CA ALA A 147 -9.72 5.04 5.74
C ALA A 147 -10.01 4.13 6.93
N VAL A 148 -10.84 4.56 7.88
CA VAL A 148 -11.26 3.74 9.02
C VAL A 148 -12.51 2.96 8.65
N VAL A 149 -12.38 1.64 8.62
CA VAL A 149 -13.45 0.70 8.34
C VAL A 149 -13.49 -0.33 9.47
N ASN A 150 -14.65 -0.51 10.07
CA ASN A 150 -14.82 -1.40 11.22
C ASN A 150 -13.86 -1.08 12.40
N GLY A 151 -13.60 0.19 12.63
CA GLY A 151 -12.78 0.67 13.74
C GLY A 151 -11.26 0.59 13.53
N LYS A 152 -10.80 0.22 12.33
CA LYS A 152 -9.38 0.12 12.00
C LYS A 152 -9.06 0.80 10.67
N PHE A 153 -7.84 1.31 10.53
CA PHE A 153 -7.35 1.78 9.24
C PHE A 153 -7.17 0.61 8.27
N VAL A 154 -7.64 0.77 7.05
CA VAL A 154 -7.47 -0.24 5.99
C VAL A 154 -6.09 -0.22 5.33
N GLY A 155 -5.15 0.52 5.89
CA GLY A 155 -3.77 0.64 5.44
C GLY A 155 -2.91 1.31 6.49
N LEU A 156 -1.74 1.79 6.09
CA LEU A 156 -0.79 2.49 6.96
C LEU A 156 -0.91 4.01 6.77
N PRO A 157 -1.47 4.75 7.74
CA PRO A 157 -1.43 6.21 7.71
C PRO A 157 -0.07 6.73 8.16
N ILE A 158 0.48 7.69 7.42
CA ILE A 158 1.73 8.37 7.75
C ILE A 158 1.48 9.88 7.81
N ASP A 159 1.94 10.51 8.86
CA ASP A 159 1.87 11.96 9.06
C ASP A 159 3.28 12.54 9.21
N GLU A 160 3.88 12.92 8.09
CA GLU A 160 5.21 13.51 8.05
C GLU A 160 5.22 14.97 8.49
N VAL A 161 4.07 15.62 8.55
CA VAL A 161 3.95 17.03 8.94
C VAL A 161 3.99 17.20 10.45
N ASN A 162 3.23 16.39 11.18
CA ASN A 162 3.06 16.54 12.63
C ASN A 162 3.72 15.43 13.45
N GLU A 163 3.93 14.26 12.86
CA GLU A 163 4.40 13.06 13.55
C GLU A 163 5.53 12.35 12.81
N ASP A 164 6.41 13.12 12.17
CA ASP A 164 7.55 12.61 11.41
C ASP A 164 8.50 11.73 12.24
N SER A 165 8.61 11.98 13.53
CA SER A 165 9.42 11.15 14.46
C SER A 165 8.89 9.72 14.62
N GLN A 166 7.63 9.46 14.28
CA GLN A 166 7.01 8.15 14.40
C GLN A 166 7.00 7.35 13.10
N THR A 167 7.33 7.98 11.98
CA THR A 167 7.23 7.38 10.64
C THR A 167 8.02 6.09 10.51
N ASP A 168 9.29 6.10 10.90
CA ASP A 168 10.16 4.94 10.74
C ASP A 168 9.69 3.75 11.57
N GLN A 169 9.24 3.98 12.79
CA GLN A 169 8.70 2.93 13.66
C GLN A 169 7.37 2.38 13.11
N ARG A 170 6.49 3.24 12.62
CA ARG A 170 5.22 2.84 12.01
C ARG A 170 5.44 1.98 10.77
N ILE A 171 6.37 2.36 9.90
CA ILE A 171 6.75 1.59 8.72
C ILE A 171 7.31 0.22 9.12
N GLU A 172 8.23 0.20 10.08
CA GLU A 172 8.88 -1.05 10.52
C GLU A 172 7.86 -2.06 11.07
N GLN A 173 6.97 -1.62 11.95
CA GLN A 173 5.93 -2.48 12.52
C GLN A 173 4.96 -2.98 11.45
N TRP A 174 4.57 -2.11 10.54
CA TRP A 174 3.66 -2.45 9.45
C TRP A 174 4.27 -3.48 8.50
N VAL A 175 5.52 -3.28 8.12
CA VAL A 175 6.26 -4.20 7.24
C VAL A 175 6.43 -5.57 7.89
N GLU A 176 6.73 -5.63 9.17
CA GLU A 176 6.81 -6.91 9.90
C GLU A 176 5.48 -7.65 9.86
N GLY A 177 4.36 -6.94 10.04
CA GLY A 177 3.03 -7.49 9.91
C GLY A 177 2.75 -8.00 8.50
N LEU A 178 3.11 -7.23 7.48
CA LEU A 178 2.96 -7.63 6.06
C LEU A 178 3.72 -8.91 5.74
N LYS A 179 4.96 -9.03 6.20
CA LYS A 179 5.78 -10.23 5.97
C LYS A 179 5.12 -11.48 6.52
N LYS A 180 4.42 -11.38 7.64
CA LYS A 180 3.67 -12.49 8.23
C LYS A 180 2.41 -12.82 7.43
N GLU A 181 1.71 -11.81 6.92
CA GLU A 181 0.49 -12.00 6.14
C GLU A 181 0.77 -12.54 4.73
N ILE A 182 1.89 -12.15 4.13
CA ILE A 182 2.31 -12.60 2.80
C ILE A 182 2.82 -14.04 2.83
N ASN A 183 3.47 -14.44 3.89
CA ASN A 183 4.00 -15.80 4.11
C ASN A 183 2.95 -16.69 4.84
#